data_9a113dc599e4ed33fc478f5245f02a14
#
_entry.id   9a113dc599e4ed33fc478f5245f02a14
#
_cell.length_a   1.000
_cell.length_b   1.000
_cell.length_c   1.000
_cell.angle_alpha   90.00
_cell.angle_beta   90.00
_cell.angle_gamma   90.00
#
_symmetry.space_group_name_H-M   'P 1'
#
loop_
_entity.id
_entity.type
_entity.pdbx_description
1 polymer ?
#
loop_
_entity_poly.entity_id
_entity_poly.type
_entity_poly.pdbx_seq_one_letter_code
_entity_poly.pdbx_strand_id
1 'polypeptide(L)'
;GSEMCIRDSIGNDADNMRLLLKDSKSKQALVTQLRINALVQEGMRPKDMPAEWFSQTEDINYKDALQVTIALMSASRLLDCEEWEAAYNAFEKIMSHRHEVIGLLIKENACELLFTALVTKRTARAEELYTDELDTYIRQYKDVTSSKQRLLCALALYRDKDTAKAKEIYEATCQRKNKYLMQGEVSSDIALMKSILTAKNAL
;
A
#
# COMPACT_ATOMS: atom_id res chain seq x y z
N GLY A 1 -35.39 2.49 -16.39
CA GLY A 1 -34.43 2.97 -15.37
C GLY A 1 -33.01 2.44 -15.48
N SER A 2 -32.72 1.46 -16.37
CA SER A 2 -31.36 0.88 -16.44
C SER A 2 -30.47 1.43 -17.57
N GLU A 3 -31.01 2.20 -18.49
CA GLU A 3 -30.21 2.75 -19.60
C GLU A 3 -29.39 4.00 -19.22
N MET A 4 -29.79 4.72 -18.16
CA MET A 4 -29.10 5.95 -17.73
C MET A 4 -27.75 5.67 -17.04
N CYS A 5 -27.61 4.54 -16.32
CA CYS A 5 -26.37 4.19 -15.65
C CYS A 5 -25.25 3.73 -16.60
N ILE A 6 -25.59 3.14 -17.76
CA ILE A 6 -24.59 2.64 -18.72
C ILE A 6 -23.98 3.81 -19.53
N ARG A 7 -24.79 4.83 -19.86
CA ARG A 7 -24.32 6.01 -20.62
C ARG A 7 -23.36 6.89 -19.82
N ASP A 8 -23.60 7.06 -18.51
CA ASP A 8 -22.72 7.87 -17.63
C ASP A 8 -21.39 7.15 -17.35
N SER A 9 -21.40 5.82 -17.26
CA SER A 9 -20.19 5.02 -17.08
C SER A 9 -19.29 5.02 -18.33
N ILE A 10 -19.88 4.86 -19.53
CA ILE A 10 -19.13 4.86 -20.80
C ILE A 10 -18.57 6.27 -21.11
N GLY A 11 -19.30 7.35 -20.77
CA GLY A 11 -18.82 8.72 -20.89
C GLY A 11 -17.60 9.00 -20.03
N ASN A 12 -17.58 8.55 -18.78
CA ASN A 12 -16.46 8.66 -17.87
C ASN A 12 -15.24 7.87 -18.35
N ASP A 13 -15.42 6.66 -18.86
CA ASP A 13 -14.31 5.82 -19.36
C ASP A 13 -13.68 6.43 -20.62
N ALA A 14 -14.47 6.99 -21.54
CA ALA A 14 -13.98 7.65 -22.75
C ALA A 14 -13.25 8.98 -22.42
N ASP A 15 -13.72 9.74 -21.44
CA ASP A 15 -13.09 10.98 -21.02
C ASP A 15 -11.81 10.69 -20.21
N ASN A 16 -11.81 9.66 -19.38
CA ASN A 16 -10.61 9.16 -18.71
C ASN A 16 -9.57 8.64 -19.72
N MET A 17 -9.98 7.91 -20.76
CA MET A 17 -9.09 7.52 -21.86
C MET A 17 -8.55 8.72 -22.63
N ARG A 18 -9.36 9.77 -22.89
CA ARG A 18 -8.90 11.00 -23.55
C ARG A 18 -7.90 11.77 -22.69
N LEU A 19 -8.11 11.85 -21.38
CA LEU A 19 -7.16 12.43 -20.42
C LEU A 19 -5.85 11.64 -20.40
N LEU A 20 -5.91 10.32 -20.34
CA LEU A 20 -4.75 9.43 -20.46
C LEU A 20 -4.00 9.62 -21.77
N LEU A 21 -4.69 9.93 -22.87
CA LEU A 21 -4.08 10.17 -24.19
C LEU A 21 -3.39 11.54 -24.28
N LYS A 22 -3.73 12.51 -23.43
CA LYS A 22 -3.17 13.87 -23.45
C LYS A 22 -1.98 14.07 -22.50
N ASP A 23 -1.95 13.38 -21.36
CA ASP A 23 -0.87 13.52 -20.37
C ASP A 23 0.15 12.39 -20.52
N SER A 24 1.39 12.76 -20.87
CA SER A 24 2.49 11.82 -21.01
C SER A 24 2.91 11.17 -19.68
N LYS A 25 2.79 11.90 -18.54
CA LYS A 25 3.12 11.38 -17.21
C LYS A 25 2.12 10.30 -16.79
N SER A 26 0.82 10.52 -17.01
CA SER A 26 -0.24 9.55 -16.70
C SER A 26 -0.13 8.28 -17.54
N LYS A 27 0.22 8.39 -18.82
CA LYS A 27 0.51 7.23 -19.69
C LYS A 27 1.70 6.42 -19.17
N GLN A 28 2.78 7.10 -18.84
CA GLN A 28 3.97 6.46 -18.32
C GLN A 28 3.67 5.79 -16.98
N ALA A 29 2.92 6.45 -16.08
CA ALA A 29 2.46 5.89 -14.82
C ALA A 29 1.66 4.61 -15.04
N LEU A 30 0.68 4.60 -15.95
CA LEU A 30 -0.12 3.42 -16.27
C LEU A 30 0.74 2.26 -16.78
N VAL A 31 1.62 2.50 -17.75
CA VAL A 31 2.49 1.45 -18.33
C VAL A 31 3.41 0.88 -17.25
N THR A 32 3.99 1.73 -16.42
CA THR A 32 4.86 1.32 -15.31
C THR A 32 4.08 0.49 -14.27
N GLN A 33 2.88 0.94 -13.89
CA GLN A 33 2.01 0.21 -12.98
C GLN A 33 1.66 -1.18 -13.50
N LEU A 34 1.25 -1.29 -14.77
CA LEU A 34 0.92 -2.58 -15.38
C LEU A 34 2.12 -3.52 -15.39
N ARG A 35 3.32 -3.02 -15.69
CA ARG A 35 4.56 -3.79 -15.68
C ARG A 35 4.91 -4.28 -14.27
N ILE A 36 4.87 -3.39 -13.28
CA ILE A 36 5.12 -3.75 -11.86
C ILE A 36 4.11 -4.81 -11.40
N ASN A 37 2.82 -4.59 -11.64
CA ASN A 37 1.77 -5.52 -11.22
C ASN A 37 1.93 -6.91 -11.84
N ALA A 38 2.30 -7.01 -13.12
CA ALA A 38 2.55 -8.29 -13.78
C ALA A 38 3.69 -9.06 -13.07
N LEU A 39 4.81 -8.41 -12.80
CA LEU A 39 5.94 -9.04 -12.12
C LEU A 39 5.65 -9.38 -10.66
N VAL A 40 4.90 -8.52 -9.96
CA VAL A 40 4.45 -8.80 -8.58
C VAL A 40 3.52 -10.01 -8.55
N GLN A 41 2.62 -10.14 -9.51
CA GLN A 41 1.75 -11.32 -9.63
C GLN A 41 2.56 -12.60 -9.85
N GLU A 42 3.65 -12.53 -10.63
CA GLU A 42 4.61 -13.63 -10.86
C GLU A 42 5.51 -13.93 -9.65
N GLY A 43 5.46 -13.11 -8.61
CA GLY A 43 6.18 -13.33 -7.35
C GLY A 43 7.42 -12.47 -7.14
N MET A 44 7.75 -11.57 -8.08
CA MET A 44 8.88 -10.64 -7.91
C MET A 44 8.54 -9.57 -6.86
N ARG A 45 9.44 -9.36 -5.91
CA ARG A 45 9.27 -8.32 -4.90
C ARG A 45 9.60 -6.93 -5.48
N PRO A 46 8.92 -5.85 -5.03
CA PRO A 46 9.21 -4.49 -5.47
C PRO A 46 10.69 -4.08 -5.33
N LYS A 47 11.37 -4.51 -4.27
CA LYS A 47 12.79 -4.22 -4.05
C LYS A 47 13.73 -4.83 -5.09
N ASP A 48 13.33 -5.94 -5.72
CA ASP A 48 14.12 -6.68 -6.70
C ASP A 48 13.93 -6.13 -8.12
N MET A 49 13.04 -5.14 -8.31
CA MET A 49 12.78 -4.48 -9.58
C MET A 49 13.71 -3.27 -9.80
N PRO A 50 13.93 -2.85 -11.07
CA PRO A 50 14.71 -1.66 -11.38
C PRO A 50 14.24 -0.41 -10.64
N ALA A 51 15.14 0.28 -9.95
CA ALA A 51 14.79 1.44 -9.11
C ALA A 51 14.21 2.60 -9.94
N GLU A 52 14.63 2.75 -11.19
CA GLU A 52 14.16 3.79 -12.11
C GLU A 52 12.66 3.71 -12.42
N TRP A 53 12.03 2.56 -12.25
CA TRP A 53 10.56 2.44 -12.41
C TRP A 53 9.79 3.14 -11.31
N PHE A 54 10.44 3.39 -10.18
CA PHE A 54 9.88 4.01 -8.99
C PHE A 54 10.33 5.48 -8.80
N SER A 55 11.09 6.04 -9.75
CA SER A 55 11.63 7.40 -9.64
C SER A 55 10.67 8.50 -10.09
N GLN A 56 9.48 8.17 -10.62
CA GLN A 56 8.46 9.12 -11.12
C GLN A 56 7.67 9.79 -9.99
N THR A 57 8.36 10.27 -8.95
CA THR A 57 7.72 10.84 -7.74
C THR A 57 7.93 12.35 -7.62
N GLU A 58 8.55 12.98 -8.62
CA GLU A 58 8.68 14.43 -8.70
C GLU A 58 7.48 15.04 -9.44
N ASP A 59 6.99 16.18 -8.99
CA ASP A 59 5.85 16.92 -9.57
C ASP A 59 4.59 16.05 -9.80
N ILE A 60 4.18 15.30 -8.77
CA ILE A 60 2.98 14.48 -8.82
C ILE A 60 1.73 15.36 -8.86
N ASN A 61 0.83 15.08 -9.78
CA ASN A 61 -0.54 15.57 -9.71
C ASN A 61 -1.37 14.67 -8.78
N TYR A 62 -1.64 15.12 -7.55
CA TYR A 62 -2.38 14.33 -6.55
C TYR A 62 -3.85 14.10 -6.88
N LYS A 63 -4.40 14.81 -7.88
CA LYS A 63 -5.75 14.54 -8.43
C LYS A 63 -5.75 13.40 -9.45
N ASP A 64 -4.58 13.01 -9.94
CA ASP A 64 -4.42 11.91 -10.89
C ASP A 64 -4.14 10.60 -10.15
N ALA A 65 -5.12 9.70 -10.15
CA ALA A 65 -5.05 8.41 -9.48
C ALA A 65 -3.86 7.55 -9.95
N LEU A 66 -3.46 7.63 -11.22
CA LEU A 66 -2.34 6.84 -11.76
C LEU A 66 -1.00 7.34 -11.21
N GLN A 67 -0.80 8.66 -11.17
CA GLN A 67 0.42 9.24 -10.61
C GLN A 67 0.53 8.97 -9.10
N VAL A 68 -0.59 9.09 -8.37
CA VAL A 68 -0.63 8.75 -6.94
C VAL A 68 -0.34 7.25 -6.72
N THR A 69 -0.87 6.37 -7.57
CA THR A 69 -0.58 4.92 -7.47
C THR A 69 0.91 4.64 -7.63
N ILE A 70 1.59 5.28 -8.58
CA ILE A 70 3.06 5.13 -8.72
C ILE A 70 3.79 5.68 -7.49
N ALA A 71 3.34 6.78 -6.91
CA ALA A 71 3.92 7.29 -5.66
C ALA A 71 3.77 6.30 -4.50
N LEU A 72 2.60 5.67 -4.37
CA LEU A 72 2.35 4.60 -3.40
C LEU A 72 3.26 3.39 -3.65
N MET A 73 3.39 2.93 -4.90
CA MET A 73 4.29 1.83 -5.27
C MET A 73 5.76 2.16 -4.94
N SER A 74 6.19 3.41 -5.17
CA SER A 74 7.53 3.88 -4.83
C SER A 74 7.78 3.85 -3.32
N ALA A 75 6.82 4.35 -2.53
CA ALA A 75 6.88 4.30 -1.07
C ALA A 75 6.87 2.85 -0.55
N SER A 76 6.06 1.96 -1.16
CA SER A 76 6.01 0.53 -0.82
C SER A 76 7.33 -0.19 -1.17
N ARG A 77 8.03 0.23 -2.23
CA ARG A 77 9.37 -0.29 -2.53
C ARG A 77 10.39 0.10 -1.46
N LEU A 78 10.40 1.36 -1.01
CA LEU A 78 11.23 1.79 0.11
C LEU A 78 10.95 0.97 1.36
N LEU A 79 9.67 0.70 1.62
CA LEU A 79 9.23 -0.16 2.71
C LEU A 79 9.80 -1.59 2.56
N ASP A 80 9.72 -2.18 1.37
CA ASP A 80 10.26 -3.52 1.08
C ASP A 80 11.79 -3.60 1.17
N CYS A 81 12.48 -2.45 0.98
CA CYS A 81 13.92 -2.29 1.24
C CYS A 81 14.24 -2.07 2.73
N GLU A 82 13.25 -2.01 3.62
CA GLU A 82 13.38 -1.65 5.03
C GLU A 82 13.94 -0.23 5.27
N GLU A 83 13.79 0.66 4.29
CA GLU A 83 14.13 2.08 4.38
C GLU A 83 13.00 2.82 5.13
N TRP A 84 12.80 2.48 6.41
CA TRP A 84 11.64 2.85 7.23
C TRP A 84 11.35 4.35 7.27
N GLU A 85 12.38 5.17 7.46
CA GLU A 85 12.23 6.63 7.53
C GLU A 85 11.88 7.23 6.17
N ALA A 86 12.51 6.76 5.10
CA ALA A 86 12.21 7.21 3.74
C ALA A 86 10.78 6.82 3.33
N ALA A 87 10.37 5.58 3.64
CA ALA A 87 9.00 5.09 3.40
C ALA A 87 7.98 5.93 4.19
N TYR A 88 8.21 6.17 5.49
CA TYR A 88 7.34 7.02 6.31
C TYR A 88 7.16 8.40 5.68
N ASN A 89 8.26 9.07 5.33
CA ASN A 89 8.21 10.41 4.74
C ASN A 89 7.47 10.43 3.39
N ALA A 90 7.64 9.39 2.58
CA ALA A 90 6.94 9.27 1.30
C ALA A 90 5.42 9.11 1.49
N PHE A 91 4.97 8.26 2.41
CA PHE A 91 3.54 8.11 2.73
C PHE A 91 2.96 9.36 3.39
N GLU A 92 3.71 10.04 4.27
CA GLU A 92 3.30 11.31 4.89
C GLU A 92 3.12 12.41 3.85
N LYS A 93 4.01 12.47 2.84
CA LYS A 93 3.88 13.40 1.72
C LYS A 93 2.57 13.20 0.95
N ILE A 94 2.18 11.94 0.68
CA ILE A 94 0.88 11.64 0.05
C ILE A 94 -0.28 12.04 0.99
N MET A 95 -0.17 11.73 2.29
CA MET A 95 -1.18 12.08 3.29
C MET A 95 -1.39 13.60 3.41
N SER A 96 -0.36 14.41 3.24
CA SER A 96 -0.48 15.88 3.27
C SER A 96 -1.38 16.43 2.15
N HIS A 97 -1.57 15.68 1.07
CA HIS A 97 -2.46 15.99 -0.06
C HIS A 97 -3.80 15.23 -0.02
N ARG A 98 -4.20 14.72 1.14
CA ARG A 98 -5.40 13.86 1.30
C ARG A 98 -6.69 14.41 0.71
N HIS A 99 -6.83 15.73 0.61
CA HIS A 99 -8.03 16.37 0.06
C HIS A 99 -8.08 16.36 -1.48
N GLU A 100 -6.95 16.03 -2.12
CA GLU A 100 -6.83 15.92 -3.57
C GLU A 100 -6.86 14.47 -4.05
N VAL A 101 -6.44 13.54 -3.19
CA VAL A 101 -6.34 12.11 -3.51
C VAL A 101 -7.70 11.43 -3.38
N ILE A 102 -8.02 10.52 -4.31
CA ILE A 102 -9.28 9.75 -4.24
C ILE A 102 -9.34 8.87 -2.98
N GLY A 103 -10.55 8.73 -2.41
CA GLY A 103 -10.76 8.14 -1.08
C GLY A 103 -10.18 6.74 -0.89
N LEU A 104 -10.21 5.87 -1.90
CA LEU A 104 -9.62 4.52 -1.80
C LEU A 104 -8.10 4.58 -1.62
N LEU A 105 -7.40 5.37 -2.44
CA LEU A 105 -5.94 5.48 -2.37
C LEU A 105 -5.48 6.14 -1.06
N ILE A 106 -6.27 7.08 -0.52
CA ILE A 106 -5.93 7.68 0.78
C ILE A 106 -6.10 6.70 1.93
N LYS A 107 -7.09 5.79 1.87
CA LYS A 107 -7.25 4.72 2.87
C LYS A 107 -6.10 3.71 2.81
N GLU A 108 -5.67 3.32 1.60
CA GLU A 108 -4.48 2.48 1.41
C GLU A 108 -3.22 3.17 1.97
N ASN A 109 -3.01 4.44 1.61
CA ASN A 109 -1.90 5.24 2.14
C ASN A 109 -1.93 5.34 3.67
N ALA A 110 -3.11 5.51 4.27
CA ALA A 110 -3.27 5.58 5.73
C ALA A 110 -2.85 4.26 6.40
N CYS A 111 -3.16 3.10 5.80
CA CYS A 111 -2.73 1.80 6.31
C CYS A 111 -1.19 1.68 6.29
N GLU A 112 -0.56 2.06 5.19
CA GLU A 112 0.90 2.00 5.03
C GLU A 112 1.62 3.01 5.94
N LEU A 113 1.08 4.22 6.05
CA LEU A 113 1.58 5.24 6.96
C LEU A 113 1.46 4.82 8.43
N LEU A 114 0.33 4.20 8.81
CA LEU A 114 0.14 3.66 10.16
C LEU A 114 1.19 2.56 10.46
N PHE A 115 1.40 1.64 9.53
CA PHE A 115 2.43 0.61 9.69
C PHE A 115 3.82 1.22 9.90
N THR A 116 4.22 2.16 9.06
CA THR A 116 5.54 2.81 9.16
C THR A 116 5.67 3.65 10.43
N ALA A 117 4.60 4.35 10.87
CA ALA A 117 4.57 5.10 12.13
C ALA A 117 4.79 4.17 13.34
N LEU A 118 4.16 2.98 13.35
CA LEU A 118 4.36 1.97 14.41
C LEU A 118 5.81 1.48 14.46
N VAL A 119 6.38 1.12 13.31
CA VAL A 119 7.74 0.58 13.21
C VAL A 119 8.79 1.63 13.60
N THR A 120 8.59 2.88 13.16
CA THR A 120 9.48 4.02 13.49
C THR A 120 9.18 4.65 14.85
N LYS A 121 8.31 4.04 15.66
CA LYS A 121 7.96 4.45 17.03
C LYS A 121 7.35 5.86 17.13
N ARG A 122 6.65 6.31 16.10
CA ARG A 122 5.88 7.57 16.09
C ARG A 122 4.49 7.36 16.70
N THR A 123 4.47 7.06 18.01
CA THR A 123 3.27 6.63 18.74
C THR A 123 2.11 7.62 18.62
N ALA A 124 2.36 8.91 18.81
CA ALA A 124 1.31 9.94 18.70
C ALA A 124 0.69 9.96 17.28
N ARG A 125 1.51 9.81 16.24
CA ARG A 125 1.02 9.76 14.86
C ARG A 125 0.25 8.48 14.58
N ALA A 126 0.71 7.36 15.10
CA ALA A 126 0.01 6.09 14.95
C ALA A 126 -1.40 6.12 15.62
N GLU A 127 -1.51 6.71 16.81
CA GLU A 127 -2.82 6.88 17.49
C GLU A 127 -3.75 7.83 16.72
N GLU A 128 -3.25 8.91 16.15
CA GLU A 128 -4.04 9.83 15.31
C GLU A 128 -4.58 9.13 14.04
N LEU A 129 -3.78 8.27 13.41
CA LEU A 129 -4.15 7.56 12.19
C LEU A 129 -5.13 6.41 12.44
N TYR A 130 -5.02 5.74 13.60
CA TYR A 130 -5.80 4.53 13.89
C TYR A 130 -7.20 4.89 14.42
N THR A 131 -8.06 5.29 13.49
CA THR A 131 -9.48 5.59 13.76
C THR A 131 -10.36 4.34 13.63
N ASP A 132 -11.58 4.38 14.18
CA ASP A 132 -12.57 3.30 14.03
C ASP A 132 -12.90 3.02 12.54
N GLU A 133 -12.90 4.07 11.71
CA GLU A 133 -13.13 3.94 10.27
C GLU A 133 -11.97 3.14 9.61
N LEU A 134 -10.73 3.46 9.98
CA LEU A 134 -9.55 2.76 9.45
C LEU A 134 -9.48 1.32 9.95
N ASP A 135 -9.79 1.05 11.24
CA ASP A 135 -9.86 -0.31 11.79
C ASP A 135 -10.91 -1.16 11.04
N THR A 136 -12.09 -0.59 10.81
CA THR A 136 -13.15 -1.25 10.03
C THR A 136 -12.65 -1.60 8.64
N TYR A 137 -11.98 -0.67 7.95
CA TYR A 137 -11.41 -0.89 6.64
C TYR A 137 -10.34 -2.00 6.65
N ILE A 138 -9.42 -1.98 7.60
CA ILE A 138 -8.37 -3.00 7.74
C ILE A 138 -9.00 -4.39 7.90
N ARG A 139 -9.98 -4.54 8.79
CA ARG A 139 -10.65 -5.82 9.07
C ARG A 139 -11.47 -6.33 7.89
N GLN A 140 -12.09 -5.43 7.13
CA GLN A 140 -12.83 -5.79 5.92
C GLN A 140 -11.93 -6.41 4.84
N TYR A 141 -10.70 -5.92 4.70
CA TYR A 141 -9.78 -6.33 3.63
C TYR A 141 -8.63 -7.25 4.07
N LYS A 142 -8.57 -7.63 5.35
CA LYS A 142 -7.49 -8.48 5.90
C LYS A 142 -7.31 -9.84 5.24
N ASP A 143 -8.35 -10.36 4.61
CA ASP A 143 -8.30 -11.65 3.91
C ASP A 143 -8.13 -11.49 2.39
N VAL A 144 -8.15 -10.26 1.87
CA VAL A 144 -7.99 -9.92 0.46
C VAL A 144 -6.53 -9.54 0.16
N THR A 145 -5.92 -8.71 1.02
CA THR A 145 -4.53 -8.24 0.85
C THR A 145 -3.68 -8.59 2.07
N SER A 146 -2.47 -9.07 1.82
CA SER A 146 -1.52 -9.44 2.88
C SER A 146 -0.99 -8.24 3.66
N SER A 147 -1.00 -7.04 3.07
CA SER A 147 -0.58 -5.80 3.74
C SER A 147 -1.43 -5.50 4.98
N LYS A 148 -2.73 -5.87 4.97
CA LYS A 148 -3.58 -5.73 6.14
C LYS A 148 -3.21 -6.71 7.26
N GLN A 149 -2.77 -7.93 6.92
CA GLN A 149 -2.24 -8.87 7.92
C GLN A 149 -0.92 -8.37 8.51
N ARG A 150 -0.03 -7.80 7.67
CA ARG A 150 1.20 -7.16 8.13
C ARG A 150 0.90 -6.02 9.11
N LEU A 151 -0.08 -5.16 8.79
CA LEU A 151 -0.49 -4.06 9.66
C LEU A 151 -1.09 -4.59 10.98
N LEU A 152 -1.95 -5.61 10.94
CA LEU A 152 -2.50 -6.23 12.16
C LEU A 152 -1.41 -6.87 13.02
N CYS A 153 -0.40 -7.49 12.42
CA CYS A 153 0.77 -8.00 13.12
C CYS A 153 1.53 -6.86 13.83
N ALA A 154 1.75 -5.73 13.15
CA ALA A 154 2.40 -4.57 13.73
C ALA A 154 1.58 -3.93 14.86
N LEU A 155 0.26 -3.82 14.72
CA LEU A 155 -0.64 -3.34 15.78
C LEU A 155 -0.55 -4.21 17.03
N ALA A 156 -0.66 -5.54 16.87
CA ALA A 156 -0.49 -6.48 17.99
C ALA A 156 0.87 -6.30 18.66
N LEU A 157 1.97 -6.17 17.88
CA LEU A 157 3.32 -6.11 18.42
C LEU A 157 3.66 -4.76 19.08
N TYR A 158 3.32 -3.65 18.43
CA TYR A 158 3.79 -2.31 18.86
C TYR A 158 2.78 -1.57 19.74
N ARG A 159 1.48 -1.68 19.46
CA ARG A 159 0.41 -1.01 20.20
C ARG A 159 -0.09 -1.87 21.35
N ASP A 160 -0.57 -3.09 21.04
CA ASP A 160 -1.25 -3.94 22.02
C ASP A 160 -0.24 -4.71 22.91
N LYS A 161 1.05 -4.73 22.55
CA LYS A 161 2.13 -5.47 23.22
C LYS A 161 1.88 -6.98 23.31
N ASP A 162 1.06 -7.51 22.41
CA ASP A 162 0.71 -8.93 22.33
C ASP A 162 1.59 -9.62 21.28
N THR A 163 2.76 -10.06 21.72
CA THR A 163 3.75 -10.79 20.91
C THR A 163 3.20 -12.13 20.42
N ALA A 164 2.40 -12.83 21.25
CA ALA A 164 1.83 -14.12 20.88
C ALA A 164 0.85 -13.95 19.70
N LYS A 165 -0.02 -12.93 19.77
CA LYS A 165 -0.95 -12.60 18.68
C LYS A 165 -0.24 -12.17 17.41
N ALA A 166 0.81 -11.36 17.52
CA ALA A 166 1.63 -10.95 16.38
C ALA A 166 2.25 -12.17 15.67
N LYS A 167 2.78 -13.12 16.43
CA LYS A 167 3.34 -14.37 15.89
C LYS A 167 2.28 -15.25 15.23
N GLU A 168 1.10 -15.40 15.85
CA GLU A 168 -0.04 -16.13 15.29
C GLU A 168 -0.43 -15.57 13.90
N ILE A 169 -0.52 -14.23 13.77
CA ILE A 169 -0.86 -13.57 12.51
C ILE A 169 0.22 -13.86 11.45
N TYR A 170 1.50 -13.76 11.81
CA TYR A 170 2.61 -14.08 10.91
C TYR A 170 2.54 -15.51 10.39
N GLU A 171 2.40 -16.49 11.30
CA GLU A 171 2.33 -17.91 10.95
C GLU A 171 1.13 -18.24 10.07
N ALA A 172 -0.05 -17.70 10.40
CA ALA A 172 -1.26 -17.85 9.60
C ALA A 172 -1.11 -17.24 8.19
N THR A 173 -0.43 -16.08 8.07
CA THR A 173 -0.16 -15.46 6.78
C THR A 173 0.80 -16.32 5.93
N CYS A 174 1.85 -16.88 6.54
CA CYS A 174 2.76 -17.82 5.88
C CYS A 174 2.03 -19.03 5.32
N GLN A 175 1.13 -19.65 6.11
CA GLN A 175 0.35 -20.80 5.69
C GLN A 175 -0.62 -20.48 4.54
N ARG A 176 -1.12 -19.25 4.48
CA ARG A 176 -2.08 -18.78 3.47
C ARG A 176 -1.43 -18.10 2.27
N LYS A 177 -0.10 -18.06 2.17
CA LYS A 177 0.66 -17.33 1.14
C LYS A 177 0.08 -17.53 -0.26
N ASN A 178 -0.18 -18.78 -0.65
CA ASN A 178 -0.65 -19.12 -2.00
C ASN A 178 -2.12 -18.72 -2.29
N LYS A 179 -2.85 -18.19 -1.30
CA LYS A 179 -4.22 -17.71 -1.48
C LYS A 179 -4.29 -16.25 -1.95
N TYR A 180 -3.21 -15.51 -1.80
CA TYR A 180 -3.13 -14.12 -2.26
C TYR A 180 -2.77 -14.05 -3.74
N LEU A 181 -3.39 -13.10 -4.46
CA LEU A 181 -3.15 -12.92 -5.90
C LEU A 181 -1.74 -12.38 -6.19
N MET A 182 -1.31 -11.39 -5.42
CA MET A 182 -0.07 -10.65 -5.64
C MET A 182 1.09 -11.31 -4.87
N GLN A 183 1.69 -12.34 -5.46
CA GLN A 183 2.68 -13.22 -4.80
C GLN A 183 3.96 -12.48 -4.37
N GLY A 184 4.38 -11.44 -5.09
CA GLY A 184 5.52 -10.59 -4.71
C GLY A 184 5.21 -9.73 -3.49
N GLU A 185 3.99 -9.16 -3.42
CA GLU A 185 3.55 -8.38 -2.24
C GLU A 185 3.49 -9.26 -0.99
N VAL A 186 2.84 -10.43 -1.06
CA VAL A 186 2.75 -11.30 0.12
C VAL A 186 4.13 -11.79 0.57
N SER A 187 5.06 -11.98 -0.37
CA SER A 187 6.45 -12.32 -0.05
C SER A 187 7.17 -11.18 0.69
N SER A 188 6.93 -9.94 0.25
CA SER A 188 7.40 -8.73 0.92
C SER A 188 6.80 -8.60 2.32
N ASP A 189 5.47 -8.69 2.46
CA ASP A 189 4.76 -8.56 3.72
C ASP A 189 5.21 -9.59 4.76
N ILE A 190 5.38 -10.86 4.36
CA ILE A 190 5.92 -11.91 5.23
C ILE A 190 7.34 -11.58 5.68
N ALA A 191 8.20 -11.08 4.78
CA ALA A 191 9.56 -10.69 5.14
C ALA A 191 9.57 -9.51 6.13
N LEU A 192 8.72 -8.50 5.93
CA LEU A 192 8.58 -7.36 6.83
C LEU A 192 8.04 -7.77 8.20
N MET A 193 7.02 -8.65 8.25
CA MET A 193 6.54 -9.19 9.52
C MET A 193 7.65 -9.94 10.26
N LYS A 194 8.43 -10.78 9.56
CA LYS A 194 9.57 -11.47 10.13
C LYS A 194 10.60 -10.49 10.70
N SER A 195 10.95 -9.45 9.96
CA SER A 195 11.91 -8.42 10.38
C SER A 195 11.48 -7.75 11.67
N ILE A 196 10.23 -7.26 11.79
CA ILE A 196 9.73 -6.58 12.99
C ILE A 196 9.62 -7.53 14.21
N LEU A 197 9.26 -8.78 14.00
CA LEU A 197 9.21 -9.79 15.07
C LEU A 197 10.61 -10.13 15.57
N THR A 198 11.58 -10.32 14.66
CA THR A 198 12.99 -10.57 15.03
C THR A 198 13.58 -9.40 15.81
N ALA A 199 13.34 -8.16 15.37
CA ALA A 199 13.79 -6.96 16.07
C ALA A 199 13.23 -6.81 17.50
N LYS A 200 12.17 -7.53 17.84
CA LYS A 200 11.52 -7.58 19.16
C LYS A 200 11.82 -8.87 19.93
N ASN A 201 12.72 -9.73 19.44
CA ASN A 201 13.01 -11.06 20.01
C ASN A 201 11.75 -11.92 20.16
N ALA A 202 10.84 -11.84 19.19
CA ALA A 202 9.54 -12.48 19.17
C ALA A 202 9.47 -13.73 18.25
N LEU A 203 10.55 -14.00 17.51
CA LEU A 203 10.74 -15.19 16.67
C LEU A 203 11.88 -16.03 17.18
#